data_3fdf9b03528df99d67877dcff33f188e
#
_entry.id   3fdf9b03528df99d67877dcff33f188e
#
_cell.length_a   1.000
_cell.length_b   1.000
_cell.length_c   1.000
_cell.angle_alpha   90.00
_cell.angle_beta   90.00
_cell.angle_gamma   90.00
#
_symmetry.space_group_name_H-M   'P 1'
#
loop_
_entity.id
_entity.type
_entity.pdbx_description
1 polymer ?
#
loop_
_entity_poly.entity_id
_entity_poly.type
_entity_poly.pdbx_seq_one_letter_code
_entity_poly.pdbx_strand_id
1 'polypeptide(L)' 'MELILFLENGKTLRFENVTNIKQDSYITSMVEFKYISASDEKKKRACFSLNSVIGISTDKEDFDVNSLF' A
#
# COMPACT_ATOMS: atom_id res chain seq x y z
N MET A 1 -8.71 3.02 5.89
CA MET A 1 -8.77 2.57 4.50
C MET A 1 -8.14 1.19 4.38
N GLU A 2 -8.79 0.29 3.70
CA GLU A 2 -8.21 -1.02 3.35
C GLU A 2 -7.42 -0.88 2.06
N LEU A 3 -6.29 -1.57 1.99
CA LEU A 3 -5.43 -1.58 0.81
C LEU A 3 -5.05 -3.02 0.48
N ILE A 4 -5.26 -3.43 -0.77
CA ILE A 4 -4.84 -4.74 -1.26
C ILE A 4 -3.85 -4.52 -2.40
N LEU A 5 -2.68 -5.11 -2.26
CA LEU A 5 -1.64 -5.07 -3.29
C LEU A 5 -1.62 -6.39 -4.05
N PHE A 6 -1.67 -6.31 -5.37
CA PHE A 6 -1.55 -7.46 -6.26
C PHE A 6 -0.11 -7.52 -6.77
N LEU A 7 0.58 -8.62 -6.45
CA LEU A 7 1.99 -8.78 -6.79
C LEU A 7 2.16 -9.58 -8.07
N GLU A 8 3.28 -9.36 -8.76
CA GLU A 8 3.55 -10.03 -10.03
C GLU A 8 3.71 -11.56 -9.91
N ASN A 9 4.00 -12.06 -8.70
CA ASN A 9 4.08 -13.50 -8.45
C ASN A 9 2.73 -14.17 -8.20
N GLY A 10 1.63 -13.45 -8.37
CA GLY A 10 0.27 -13.94 -8.15
C GLY A 10 -0.23 -13.87 -6.72
N LYS A 11 0.60 -13.40 -5.79
CA LYS A 11 0.20 -13.24 -4.39
C LYS A 11 -0.46 -11.88 -4.17
N THR A 12 -1.27 -11.81 -3.12
CA THR A 12 -1.91 -10.56 -2.69
C THR A 12 -1.54 -10.28 -1.23
N LEU A 13 -1.42 -8.99 -0.90
CA LEU A 13 -1.19 -8.54 0.47
C LEU A 13 -2.29 -7.56 0.84
N ARG A 14 -2.93 -7.78 1.98
CA ARG A 14 -4.01 -6.95 2.48
C ARG A 14 -3.58 -6.21 3.74
N PHE A 15 -3.86 -4.90 3.77
CA PHE A 15 -3.58 -4.05 4.92
C PHE A 15 -4.84 -3.32 5.33
N GLU A 16 -5.08 -3.21 6.63
CA GLU A 16 -6.23 -2.50 7.19
C GLU A 16 -5.79 -1.24 7.92
N ASN A 17 -6.71 -0.29 8.03
CA ASN A 17 -6.46 0.99 8.70
C ASN A 17 -5.24 1.72 8.14
N VAL A 18 -5.12 1.71 6.83
CA VAL A 18 -4.00 2.34 6.13
C VAL A 18 -4.16 3.86 6.14
N THR A 19 -3.08 4.55 6.47
CA THR A 19 -3.00 6.01 6.47
C THR A 19 -1.67 6.47 5.91
N ASN A 20 -1.59 7.74 5.53
CA ASN A 20 -0.35 8.39 5.10
C ASN A 20 0.34 7.68 3.94
N ILE A 21 -0.44 7.26 2.94
CA ILE A 21 0.14 6.69 1.72
C ILE A 21 0.88 7.80 0.97
N LYS A 22 2.14 7.53 0.65
CA LYS A 22 2.95 8.48 -0.12
C LYS A 22 4.00 7.75 -0.93
N GLN A 23 4.38 8.36 -2.04
CA GLN A 23 5.53 7.94 -2.82
C GLN A 23 6.79 8.46 -2.14
N ASP A 24 7.86 7.66 -2.14
CA ASP A 24 9.13 8.08 -1.55
C ASP A 24 9.70 9.26 -2.32
N SER A 25 10.23 10.27 -1.61
CA SER A 25 10.76 11.48 -2.23
C SER A 25 12.09 11.27 -2.92
N TYR A 26 12.86 10.26 -2.53
CA TYR A 26 14.16 9.95 -3.14
C TYR A 26 14.07 8.81 -4.15
N ILE A 27 13.20 7.82 -3.88
CA ILE A 27 13.04 6.64 -4.73
C ILE A 27 11.60 6.62 -5.21
N THR A 28 11.36 7.18 -6.40
CA THR A 28 10.00 7.36 -6.92
C THR A 28 9.27 6.06 -7.23
N SER A 29 10.00 4.94 -7.33
CA SER A 29 9.41 3.62 -7.51
C SER A 29 8.99 2.96 -6.20
N MET A 30 9.16 3.63 -5.05
CA MET A 30 8.79 3.11 -3.74
C MET A 30 7.55 3.84 -3.21
N VAL A 31 6.66 3.08 -2.59
CA VAL A 31 5.50 3.63 -1.88
C VAL A 31 5.57 3.20 -0.43
N GLU A 32 5.25 4.10 0.49
CA GLU A 32 5.16 3.78 1.91
C GLU A 32 3.82 4.22 2.50
N PHE A 33 3.41 3.53 3.53
CA PHE A 33 2.21 3.87 4.27
C PHE A 33 2.28 3.32 5.69
N LYS A 34 1.39 3.81 6.54
CA LYS A 34 1.21 3.29 7.90
C LYS A 34 -0.06 2.46 7.94
N TYR A 35 -0.06 1.42 8.75
CA TYR A 35 -1.22 0.56 8.93
C TYR A 35 -1.25 0.01 10.35
N ILE A 36 -2.37 -0.60 10.73
CA ILE A 36 -2.52 -1.25 12.03
C ILE A 36 -2.56 -2.75 11.77
N SER A 37 -1.61 -3.47 12.37
CA SER A 37 -1.52 -4.92 12.21
C SER A 37 -2.72 -5.61 12.87
N ALA A 38 -3.36 -6.52 12.12
CA ALA A 38 -4.51 -7.27 12.62
C ALA A 38 -4.12 -8.28 13.71
N SER A 39 -2.86 -8.74 13.73
CA SER A 39 -2.42 -9.76 14.67
C SER A 39 -2.08 -9.22 16.07
N ASP A 40 -1.53 -8.00 16.16
CA ASP A 40 -1.09 -7.43 17.44
C ASP A 40 -1.61 -6.01 17.68
N GLU A 41 -2.42 -5.46 16.77
CA GLU A 41 -3.03 -4.14 16.84
C GLU A 41 -2.02 -2.99 16.96
N LYS A 42 -0.77 -3.22 16.59
CA LYS A 42 0.27 -2.20 16.61
C LYS A 42 0.32 -1.43 15.30
N LYS A 43 0.66 -0.15 15.39
CA LYS A 43 0.93 0.66 14.22
C LYS A 43 2.26 0.24 13.59
N LYS A 44 2.23 -0.01 12.30
CA LYS A 44 3.42 -0.41 11.54
C LYS A 44 3.54 0.45 10.29
N ARG A 45 4.75 0.52 9.76
CA ARG A 45 5.03 1.17 8.49
C ARG A 45 5.42 0.12 7.48
N ALA A 46 4.85 0.21 6.29
CA ALA A 46 5.18 -0.67 5.18
C ALA A 46 5.78 0.15 4.03
N CYS A 47 6.69 -0.45 3.30
CA CYS A 47 7.32 0.15 2.14
C CYS A 47 7.43 -0.92 1.05
N PHE A 48 6.97 -0.60 -0.16
CA PHE A 48 6.96 -1.55 -1.27
C PHE A 48 7.54 -0.93 -2.53
N SER A 49 8.21 -1.76 -3.32
CA SER A 49 8.61 -1.38 -4.66
C SER A 49 7.42 -1.48 -5.61
N LEU A 50 7.11 -0.39 -6.30
CA LEU A 50 6.05 -0.38 -7.31
C LEU A 50 6.37 -1.29 -8.50
N ASN A 51 7.64 -1.66 -8.68
CA ASN A 51 8.04 -2.59 -9.73
C ASN A 51 7.52 -4.01 -9.49
N SER A 52 7.21 -4.37 -8.24
CA SER A 52 6.68 -5.69 -7.88
C SER A 52 5.16 -5.70 -7.74
N VAL A 53 4.51 -4.55 -7.80
CA VAL A 53 3.07 -4.39 -7.62
C VAL A 53 2.42 -4.15 -8.98
N ILE A 54 1.56 -5.07 -9.40
CA ILE A 54 0.89 -4.95 -10.70
C ILE A 54 -0.52 -4.35 -10.59
N GLY A 55 -1.04 -4.20 -9.38
CA GLY A 55 -2.34 -3.59 -9.17
C GLY A 55 -2.59 -3.28 -7.71
N ILE A 56 -3.54 -2.37 -7.48
CA ILE A 56 -3.94 -1.93 -6.14
C ILE A 56 -5.46 -1.85 -6.10
N SER A 57 -6.04 -2.34 -5.01
CA SER A 57 -7.46 -2.19 -4.71
C SER A 57 -7.62 -1.52 -3.36
N THR A 58 -8.61 -0.65 -3.24
CA THR A 58 -8.91 0.07 -1.99
C THR A 58 -10.42 0.23 -1.84
N ASP A 59 -10.88 0.37 -0.61
CA ASP A 59 -12.28 0.62 -0.29
C ASP A 59 -12.63 2.12 -0.23
N LYS A 60 -11.66 3.00 -0.46
CA LYS A 60 -11.88 4.44 -0.43
C LYS A 60 -12.06 4.98 -1.85
N GLU A 61 -13.31 5.33 -2.21
CA GLU A 61 -13.67 5.72 -3.58
C GLU A 61 -12.95 6.96 -4.09
N ASP A 62 -12.65 7.91 -3.23
CA ASP A 62 -12.00 9.17 -3.61
C ASP A 62 -10.48 9.09 -3.64
N PHE A 63 -9.90 7.92 -3.38
CA PHE A 63 -8.46 7.73 -3.45
C PHE A 63 -8.01 7.49 -4.90
N ASP A 64 -7.13 8.35 -5.38
CA ASP A 64 -6.58 8.24 -6.73
C ASP A 64 -5.36 7.32 -6.74
N VAL A 65 -5.58 6.05 -7.07
CA VAL A 65 -4.50 5.05 -7.15
C VAL A 65 -3.50 5.39 -8.27
N ASN A 66 -3.92 6.14 -9.27
CA ASN A 66 -3.03 6.53 -10.38
C ASN A 66 -1.93 7.50 -9.91
N SER A 67 -2.14 8.19 -8.79
CA SER A 67 -1.11 9.07 -8.25
C SER A 67 0.13 8.32 -7.76
N LEU A 68 0.04 6.99 -7.55
CA LEU A 68 1.14 6.14 -7.13
C LEU A 68 1.94 5.56 -8.31
N PHE A 69 1.38 5.59 -9.49
CA PHE A 69 1.99 5.06 -10.71
C PHE A 69 2.21 6.19 -11.71
#